data_142249506d7906fff7dea156fcc1c711
#
_entry.id   142249506d7906fff7dea156fcc1c711
#
_cell.length_a   1.000
_cell.length_b   1.000
_cell.length_c   1.000
_cell.angle_alpha   90.00
_cell.angle_beta   90.00
_cell.angle_gamma   90.00
#
_symmetry.space_group_name_H-M   'P 1'
#
loop_
_entity.id
_entity.type
_entity.pdbx_description
1 polymer ?
#
loop_
_entity_poly.entity_id
_entity_poly.type
_entity_poly.pdbx_seq_one_letter_code
_entity_poly.pdbx_strand_id
1 'polypeptide(L)'
;MKEIKLNGVIPEIFADRNNIDSEVWHNDICFERGRSYLIEAASGTGKSSLCSYLYGQRGDYRGAILFDNDNIASYDIEAWCRVRRSSISILFQDLRLFGELTAMENIEIKNRMTNHRTRAEIDGWFEELGIADKRNTPINRISYGQQQRVALIRALCQPFDFLLLDEPISHLDEQNSDIMRDIILRETAQSGAAIIATSIGKSMNINYDKRLKL
;
A
#
# COMPACT_ATOMS: atom_id res chain seq x y z
N MET A 1 12.90 0.53 9.14
CA MET A 1 13.35 0.63 7.72
C MET A 1 13.48 2.10 7.38
N LYS A 2 14.60 2.53 6.77
CA LYS A 2 14.86 3.94 6.41
C LYS A 2 14.67 4.20 4.92
N GLU A 3 14.98 3.22 4.08
CA GLU A 3 14.93 3.33 2.63
C GLU A 3 14.62 2.00 1.95
N ILE A 4 14.05 2.10 0.76
CA ILE A 4 13.86 0.98 -0.19
C ILE A 4 14.59 1.37 -1.47
N LYS A 5 15.54 0.54 -1.93
CA LYS A 5 16.26 0.77 -3.17
C LYS A 5 15.89 -0.25 -4.23
N LEU A 6 15.68 0.21 -5.43
CA LEU A 6 15.56 -0.59 -6.65
C LEU A 6 16.82 -0.37 -7.46
N ASN A 7 17.59 -1.40 -7.73
CA ASN A 7 18.80 -1.33 -8.57
C ASN A 7 18.56 -2.11 -9.87
N GLY A 8 18.29 -1.37 -10.93
CA GLY A 8 18.02 -1.93 -12.24
C GLY A 8 16.87 -2.94 -12.30
N VAL A 9 15.85 -2.77 -11.45
CA VAL A 9 14.74 -3.73 -11.35
C VAL A 9 13.85 -3.68 -12.57
N ILE A 10 13.48 -4.86 -13.09
CA ILE A 10 12.50 -5.04 -14.15
C ILE A 10 11.75 -6.36 -13.98
N PRO A 11 10.40 -6.40 -14.16
CA PRO A 11 9.66 -7.67 -14.23
C PRO A 11 10.21 -8.59 -15.32
N GLU A 12 10.33 -9.88 -15.06
CA GLU A 12 10.84 -10.84 -16.05
C GLU A 12 10.07 -10.82 -17.38
N ILE A 13 8.75 -10.60 -17.31
CA ILE A 13 7.89 -10.50 -18.50
C ILE A 13 8.24 -9.30 -19.41
N PHE A 14 8.98 -8.33 -18.91
CA PHE A 14 9.43 -7.14 -19.66
C PHE A 14 10.93 -7.18 -19.98
N ALA A 15 11.68 -8.12 -19.45
CA ALA A 15 13.14 -8.15 -19.51
C ALA A 15 13.72 -8.16 -20.93
N ASP A 16 12.99 -8.71 -21.89
CA ASP A 16 13.42 -8.80 -23.29
C ASP A 16 12.84 -7.68 -24.17
N ARG A 17 12.19 -6.70 -23.58
CA ARG A 17 11.68 -5.51 -24.31
C ARG A 17 12.75 -4.44 -24.42
N ASN A 18 13.15 -4.10 -25.65
CA ASN A 18 14.27 -3.18 -25.90
C ASN A 18 13.98 -1.69 -25.60
N ASN A 19 12.71 -1.29 -25.45
CA ASN A 19 12.35 0.13 -25.21
C ASN A 19 11.20 0.19 -24.19
N ILE A 20 11.55 0.27 -22.92
CA ILE A 20 10.60 0.59 -21.86
C ILE A 20 10.84 2.05 -21.46
N ASP A 21 9.88 2.91 -21.78
CA ASP A 21 9.89 4.31 -21.36
C ASP A 21 9.38 4.39 -19.89
N SER A 22 10.28 4.14 -18.96
CA SER A 22 10.00 4.11 -17.52
C SER A 22 11.11 4.79 -16.74
N GLU A 23 10.74 5.57 -15.74
CA GLU A 23 11.68 6.15 -14.77
C GLU A 23 11.95 5.21 -13.59
N VAL A 24 11.24 4.08 -13.51
CA VAL A 24 11.37 3.08 -12.43
C VAL A 24 12.08 1.82 -12.94
N TRP A 25 11.58 1.22 -14.03
CA TRP A 25 12.17 -0.01 -14.55
C TRP A 25 13.54 0.27 -15.18
N HIS A 26 14.50 -0.62 -14.95
CA HIS A 26 15.91 -0.51 -15.33
C HIS A 26 16.69 0.65 -14.70
N ASN A 27 16.07 1.45 -13.84
CA ASN A 27 16.71 2.57 -13.18
C ASN A 27 17.02 2.26 -11.70
N ASP A 28 17.94 3.05 -11.16
CA ASP A 28 18.24 3.03 -9.73
C ASP A 28 17.36 4.06 -9.04
N ILE A 29 16.46 3.56 -8.19
CA ILE A 29 15.47 4.35 -7.46
C ILE A 29 15.65 4.14 -5.97
N CYS A 30 15.55 5.22 -5.22
CA CYS A 30 15.50 5.19 -3.76
C CYS A 30 14.20 5.81 -3.26
N PHE A 31 13.44 5.05 -2.47
CA PHE A 31 12.31 5.54 -1.68
C PHE A 31 12.77 5.72 -0.24
N GLU A 32 12.70 6.95 0.26
CA GLU A 32 13.15 7.30 1.61
C GLU A 32 11.95 7.42 2.55
N ARG A 33 12.11 6.95 3.77
CA ARG A 33 11.11 7.12 4.83
C ARG A 33 10.78 8.60 5.02
N GLY A 34 9.51 8.90 5.31
CA GLY A 34 9.03 10.28 5.51
C GLY A 34 8.74 11.06 4.24
N ARG A 35 8.93 10.46 3.05
CA ARG A 35 8.60 11.07 1.77
C ARG A 35 7.39 10.42 1.10
N SER A 36 6.81 11.13 0.15
CA SER A 36 5.65 10.68 -0.63
C SER A 36 5.99 10.56 -2.11
N TYR A 37 5.66 9.41 -2.68
CA TYR A 37 5.95 9.04 -4.06
C TYR A 37 4.68 8.66 -4.80
N LEU A 38 4.53 9.16 -6.02
CA LEU A 38 3.48 8.73 -6.94
C LEU A 38 4.11 8.01 -8.14
N ILE A 39 3.64 6.80 -8.40
CA ILE A 39 4.02 6.00 -9.56
C ILE A 39 2.86 6.04 -10.55
N GLU A 40 3.01 6.86 -11.59
CA GLU A 40 2.01 7.04 -12.64
C GLU A 40 2.27 6.07 -13.79
N ALA A 41 1.23 5.39 -14.24
CA ALA A 41 1.40 4.40 -15.28
C ALA A 41 0.09 4.07 -16.01
N ALA A 42 0.22 3.65 -17.25
CA ALA A 42 -0.89 3.05 -17.98
C ALA A 42 -1.24 1.66 -17.44
N SER A 43 -2.39 1.12 -17.85
CA SER A 43 -2.73 -0.27 -17.50
C SER A 43 -1.70 -1.24 -18.11
N GLY A 44 -1.33 -2.27 -17.35
CA GLY A 44 -0.44 -3.33 -17.83
C GLY A 44 1.06 -3.01 -17.80
N THR A 45 1.50 -1.86 -17.24
CA THR A 45 2.91 -1.49 -17.16
C THR A 45 3.65 -2.04 -15.95
N GLY A 46 2.97 -2.76 -15.05
CA GLY A 46 3.61 -3.44 -13.92
C GLY A 46 3.44 -2.77 -12.55
N LYS A 47 2.50 -1.82 -12.36
CA LYS A 47 2.24 -1.17 -11.06
C LYS A 47 2.01 -2.15 -9.92
N SER A 48 1.04 -3.04 -10.08
CA SER A 48 0.74 -4.06 -9.07
C SER A 48 1.87 -5.08 -8.92
N SER A 49 2.71 -5.26 -9.97
CA SER A 49 3.95 -6.03 -9.86
C SER A 49 4.94 -5.33 -8.94
N LEU A 50 5.13 -4.01 -9.08
CA LEU A 50 6.01 -3.24 -8.19
C LEU A 50 5.54 -3.38 -6.73
N CYS A 51 4.27 -3.11 -6.45
CA CYS A 51 3.70 -3.30 -5.11
C CYS A 51 3.88 -4.73 -4.59
N SER A 52 3.68 -5.73 -5.46
CA SER A 52 3.84 -7.15 -5.11
C SER A 52 5.31 -7.52 -4.81
N TYR A 53 6.27 -6.95 -5.53
CA TYR A 53 7.70 -7.14 -5.26
C TYR A 53 8.10 -6.50 -3.92
N LEU A 54 7.71 -5.24 -3.69
CA LEU A 54 8.00 -4.54 -2.44
C LEU A 54 7.32 -5.20 -1.23
N TYR A 55 6.18 -5.84 -1.43
CA TYR A 55 5.49 -6.58 -0.37
C TYR A 55 5.93 -8.06 -0.28
N GLY A 56 6.84 -8.52 -1.15
CA GLY A 56 7.38 -9.87 -1.16
C GLY A 56 6.39 -10.96 -1.54
N GLN A 57 5.40 -10.65 -2.38
CA GLN A 57 4.44 -11.62 -2.89
C GLN A 57 4.92 -12.27 -4.18
N ARG A 58 5.78 -11.59 -4.92
CA ARG A 58 6.37 -12.05 -6.18
C ARG A 58 7.88 -11.80 -6.14
N GLY A 59 8.64 -12.63 -6.84
CA GLY A 59 10.09 -12.51 -6.98
C GLY A 59 10.56 -12.66 -8.43
N ASP A 60 9.63 -12.62 -9.39
CA ASP A 60 9.89 -12.77 -10.83
C ASP A 60 10.32 -11.43 -11.46
N TYR A 61 11.47 -10.94 -11.01
CA TYR A 61 12.12 -9.73 -11.52
C TYR A 61 13.63 -9.97 -11.67
N ARG A 62 14.26 -9.18 -12.54
CA ARG A 62 15.72 -9.03 -12.63
C ARG A 62 16.14 -7.76 -11.90
N GLY A 63 17.43 -7.64 -11.55
CA GLY A 63 17.95 -6.55 -10.72
C GLY A 63 17.92 -6.89 -9.24
N ALA A 64 18.01 -5.89 -8.37
CA ALA A 64 18.02 -6.09 -6.93
C ALA A 64 17.11 -5.09 -6.22
N ILE A 65 16.38 -5.56 -5.21
CA ILE A 65 15.60 -4.72 -4.29
C ILE A 65 16.26 -4.82 -2.91
N LEU A 66 16.60 -3.68 -2.32
CA LEU A 66 17.20 -3.63 -1.00
C LEU A 66 16.28 -2.87 -0.04
N PHE A 67 16.14 -3.42 1.17
CA PHE A 67 15.55 -2.73 2.32
C PHE A 67 16.69 -2.33 3.24
N ASP A 68 16.91 -1.03 3.38
CA ASP A 68 18.14 -0.45 3.89
C ASP A 68 19.33 -0.99 3.06
N ASN A 69 20.14 -1.88 3.59
CA ASN A 69 21.26 -2.50 2.87
C ASN A 69 21.04 -4.00 2.59
N ASP A 70 19.91 -4.56 3.00
CA ASP A 70 19.64 -6.00 2.88
C ASP A 70 18.90 -6.32 1.58
N ASN A 71 19.45 -7.21 0.77
CA ASN A 71 18.77 -7.68 -0.43
C ASN A 71 17.61 -8.60 -0.07
N ILE A 72 16.38 -8.21 -0.43
CA ILE A 72 15.17 -8.97 -0.09
C ILE A 72 15.11 -10.37 -0.74
N ALA A 73 15.90 -10.63 -1.77
CA ALA A 73 16.02 -11.95 -2.38
C ALA A 73 16.58 -13.01 -1.40
N SER A 74 17.30 -12.57 -0.35
CA SER A 74 17.81 -13.45 0.71
C SER A 74 16.86 -13.64 1.89
N TYR A 75 15.69 -12.98 1.88
CA TYR A 75 14.75 -13.05 2.99
C TYR A 75 14.04 -14.39 3.07
N ASP A 76 14.15 -15.01 4.22
CA ASP A 76 13.35 -16.17 4.57
C ASP A 76 11.91 -15.78 5.00
N ILE A 77 11.10 -16.78 5.32
CA ILE A 77 9.72 -16.60 5.73
C ILE A 77 9.62 -15.71 6.98
N GLU A 78 10.54 -15.87 7.94
CA GLU A 78 10.52 -15.10 9.19
C GLU A 78 10.85 -13.62 8.95
N ALA A 79 11.84 -13.33 8.08
CA ALA A 79 12.18 -11.98 7.68
C ALA A 79 10.98 -11.28 7.01
N TRP A 80 10.32 -11.95 6.07
CA TRP A 80 9.10 -11.44 5.44
C TRP A 80 7.95 -11.24 6.43
N CYS A 81 7.78 -12.15 7.38
CA CYS A 81 6.76 -11.98 8.44
C CYS A 81 7.05 -10.73 9.29
N ARG A 82 8.31 -10.47 9.65
CA ARG A 82 8.72 -9.26 10.39
C ARG A 82 8.42 -8.00 9.58
N VAL A 83 8.85 -7.96 8.32
CA VAL A 83 8.64 -6.80 7.42
C VAL A 83 7.15 -6.48 7.27
N ARG A 84 6.32 -7.48 6.95
CA ARG A 84 4.87 -7.31 6.75
C ARG A 84 4.09 -7.03 8.04
N ARG A 85 4.70 -7.27 9.19
CA ARG A 85 4.09 -7.04 10.50
C ARG A 85 4.34 -5.63 11.02
N SER A 86 5.49 -5.01 10.68
CA SER A 86 5.92 -3.79 11.34
C SER A 86 6.61 -2.74 10.45
N SER A 87 6.95 -3.06 9.21
CA SER A 87 7.71 -2.12 8.36
C SER A 87 6.98 -1.71 7.09
N ILE A 88 6.24 -2.61 6.46
CA ILE A 88 5.49 -2.29 5.24
C ILE A 88 4.03 -2.65 5.42
N SER A 89 3.15 -1.67 5.23
CA SER A 89 1.71 -1.89 5.09
C SER A 89 1.27 -1.65 3.66
N ILE A 90 0.15 -2.27 3.26
CA ILE A 90 -0.37 -2.15 1.90
C ILE A 90 -1.90 -2.10 1.87
N LEU A 91 -2.42 -1.16 1.07
CA LEU A 91 -3.78 -1.18 0.56
C LEU A 91 -3.74 -1.74 -0.85
N PHE A 92 -4.24 -2.96 -1.02
CA PHE A 92 -4.28 -3.65 -2.31
C PHE A 92 -5.39 -3.12 -3.20
N GLN A 93 -5.19 -3.12 -4.51
CA GLN A 93 -6.21 -2.79 -5.49
C GLN A 93 -7.43 -3.74 -5.40
N ASP A 94 -7.19 -5.04 -5.20
CA ASP A 94 -8.22 -6.08 -5.01
C ASP A 94 -8.73 -6.21 -3.56
N LEU A 95 -8.37 -5.26 -2.69
CA LEU A 95 -8.72 -5.09 -1.28
C LEU A 95 -8.37 -6.28 -0.37
N ARG A 96 -8.41 -7.51 -0.86
CA ARG A 96 -8.10 -8.77 -0.16
C ARG A 96 -8.80 -8.90 1.20
N LEU A 97 -10.08 -8.55 1.24
CA LEU A 97 -10.93 -8.71 2.40
C LEU A 97 -11.58 -10.10 2.40
N PHE A 98 -11.83 -10.62 3.58
CA PHE A 98 -12.57 -11.87 3.76
C PHE A 98 -14.07 -11.56 3.70
N GLY A 99 -14.75 -12.01 2.65
CA GLY A 99 -16.13 -11.65 2.34
C GLY A 99 -17.15 -12.07 3.39
N GLU A 100 -16.92 -13.22 4.03
CA GLU A 100 -17.82 -13.78 5.05
C GLU A 100 -17.64 -13.12 6.43
N LEU A 101 -16.49 -12.48 6.67
CA LEU A 101 -16.23 -11.77 7.91
C LEU A 101 -16.80 -10.37 7.87
N THR A 102 -17.18 -9.85 9.02
CA THR A 102 -17.61 -8.47 9.19
C THR A 102 -16.46 -7.49 8.92
N ALA A 103 -16.80 -6.22 8.71
CA ALA A 103 -15.81 -5.14 8.56
C ALA A 103 -14.84 -5.11 9.75
N MET A 104 -15.37 -5.18 10.98
CA MET A 104 -14.53 -5.17 12.18
C MET A 104 -13.64 -6.41 12.29
N GLU A 105 -14.16 -7.61 12.02
CA GLU A 105 -13.35 -8.83 12.06
C GLU A 105 -12.19 -8.80 11.08
N ASN A 106 -12.40 -8.26 9.85
CA ASN A 106 -11.33 -8.06 8.88
C ASN A 106 -10.21 -7.16 9.41
N ILE A 107 -10.56 -6.11 10.15
CA ILE A 107 -9.61 -5.19 10.76
C ILE A 107 -8.89 -5.83 11.94
N GLU A 108 -9.64 -6.54 12.80
CA GLU A 108 -9.08 -7.19 13.99
C GLU A 108 -8.07 -8.28 13.67
N ILE A 109 -8.23 -9.03 12.56
CA ILE A 109 -7.23 -10.00 12.09
C ILE A 109 -5.84 -9.33 12.01
N LYS A 110 -5.78 -8.11 11.47
CA LYS A 110 -4.52 -7.40 11.31
C LYS A 110 -4.07 -6.75 12.62
N ASN A 111 -4.97 -6.09 13.34
CA ASN A 111 -4.64 -5.38 14.57
C ASN A 111 -4.13 -6.31 15.67
N ARG A 112 -4.73 -7.50 15.82
CA ARG A 112 -4.32 -8.49 16.85
C ARG A 112 -2.88 -9.00 16.67
N MET A 113 -2.30 -8.87 15.50
CA MET A 113 -0.90 -9.28 15.28
C MET A 113 0.12 -8.40 16.04
N THR A 114 -0.25 -7.15 16.31
CA THR A 114 0.65 -6.17 16.94
C THR A 114 0.00 -5.37 18.07
N ASN A 115 -1.33 -5.42 18.20
CA ASN A 115 -2.14 -4.56 19.08
C ASN A 115 -1.79 -3.07 18.92
N HIS A 116 -1.55 -2.65 17.67
CA HIS A 116 -1.03 -1.33 17.35
C HIS A 116 -2.06 -0.22 17.60
N ARG A 117 -3.33 -0.50 17.35
CA ARG A 117 -4.42 0.47 17.50
C ARG A 117 -5.39 0.05 18.59
N THR A 118 -5.83 1.05 19.34
CA THR A 118 -6.91 0.88 20.31
C THR A 118 -8.25 0.73 19.61
N ARG A 119 -9.22 0.16 20.30
CA ARG A 119 -10.58 0.07 19.79
C ARG A 119 -11.17 1.45 19.47
N ALA A 120 -10.90 2.44 20.32
CA ALA A 120 -11.40 3.82 20.14
C ALA A 120 -10.86 4.48 18.87
N GLU A 121 -9.58 4.28 18.53
CA GLU A 121 -9.00 4.78 17.28
C GLU A 121 -9.66 4.13 16.05
N ILE A 122 -9.84 2.82 16.07
CA ILE A 122 -10.52 2.09 14.99
C ILE A 122 -11.96 2.57 14.84
N ASP A 123 -12.69 2.71 15.94
CA ASP A 123 -14.07 3.20 15.92
C ASP A 123 -14.14 4.64 15.40
N GLY A 124 -13.18 5.49 15.74
CA GLY A 124 -13.06 6.85 15.21
C GLY A 124 -12.89 6.87 13.68
N TRP A 125 -12.08 5.99 13.10
CA TRP A 125 -11.95 5.87 11.64
C TRP A 125 -13.23 5.37 10.96
N PHE A 126 -14.00 4.49 11.60
CA PHE A 126 -15.30 4.08 11.08
C PHE A 126 -16.28 5.28 10.99
N GLU A 127 -16.29 6.15 12.00
CA GLU A 127 -17.10 7.36 12.00
C GLU A 127 -16.61 8.35 10.93
N GLU A 128 -15.31 8.66 10.92
CA GLU A 128 -14.71 9.61 9.98
C GLU A 128 -14.91 9.20 8.51
N LEU A 129 -14.82 7.90 8.22
CA LEU A 129 -15.06 7.34 6.90
C LEU A 129 -16.55 7.13 6.57
N GLY A 130 -17.47 7.46 7.47
CA GLY A 130 -18.92 7.35 7.24
C GLY A 130 -19.39 5.90 7.02
N ILE A 131 -18.78 4.93 7.70
CA ILE A 131 -19.12 3.50 7.63
C ILE A 131 -19.36 2.88 9.01
N ALA A 132 -19.69 3.68 10.02
CA ALA A 132 -19.91 3.22 11.40
C ALA A 132 -21.04 2.19 11.50
N ASP A 133 -22.10 2.35 10.73
CA ASP A 133 -23.24 1.43 10.64
C ASP A 133 -22.88 0.09 9.97
N LYS A 134 -21.74 0.01 9.29
CA LYS A 134 -21.27 -1.22 8.61
C LYS A 134 -20.31 -2.06 9.44
N ARG A 135 -19.92 -1.59 10.63
CA ARG A 135 -18.93 -2.23 11.50
C ARG A 135 -19.14 -3.74 11.67
N ASN A 136 -20.38 -4.16 11.90
CA ASN A 136 -20.76 -5.56 12.12
C ASN A 136 -21.41 -6.21 10.88
N THR A 137 -21.27 -5.59 9.70
CA THR A 137 -21.82 -6.10 8.45
C THR A 137 -20.75 -6.94 7.73
N PRO A 138 -21.07 -8.15 7.24
CA PRO A 138 -20.18 -8.94 6.40
C PRO A 138 -19.76 -8.15 5.14
N ILE A 139 -18.50 -8.31 4.75
CA ILE A 139 -17.91 -7.57 3.61
C ILE A 139 -18.68 -7.78 2.31
N ASN A 140 -19.17 -9.00 2.05
CA ASN A 140 -19.95 -9.31 0.85
C ASN A 140 -21.32 -8.61 0.77
N ARG A 141 -21.74 -7.91 1.85
CA ARG A 141 -23.01 -7.17 1.94
C ARG A 141 -22.84 -5.65 1.90
N ILE A 142 -21.64 -5.14 1.70
CA ILE A 142 -21.36 -3.72 1.61
C ILE A 142 -20.79 -3.36 0.24
N SER A 143 -20.98 -2.10 -0.19
CA SER A 143 -20.51 -1.63 -1.50
C SER A 143 -18.99 -1.66 -1.61
N TYR A 144 -18.47 -1.71 -2.85
CA TYR A 144 -17.03 -1.73 -3.09
C TYR A 144 -16.31 -0.52 -2.45
N GLY A 145 -16.87 0.69 -2.55
CA GLY A 145 -16.31 1.89 -1.91
C GLY A 145 -16.33 1.80 -0.37
N GLN A 146 -17.31 1.11 0.25
CA GLN A 146 -17.29 0.82 1.68
C GLN A 146 -16.23 -0.21 2.03
N GLN A 147 -16.07 -1.24 1.19
CA GLN A 147 -14.99 -2.24 1.34
C GLN A 147 -13.61 -1.57 1.26
N GLN A 148 -13.43 -0.62 0.35
CA GLN A 148 -12.16 0.11 0.18
C GLN A 148 -11.80 0.90 1.44
N ARG A 149 -12.79 1.54 2.08
CA ARG A 149 -12.60 2.24 3.36
C ARG A 149 -12.27 1.27 4.51
N VAL A 150 -12.90 0.10 4.56
CA VAL A 150 -12.53 -0.97 5.52
C VAL A 150 -11.09 -1.45 5.27
N ALA A 151 -10.70 -1.65 4.01
CA ALA A 151 -9.36 -2.08 3.66
C ALA A 151 -8.29 -1.05 4.04
N LEU A 152 -8.60 0.25 3.94
CA LEU A 152 -7.73 1.32 4.46
C LEU A 152 -7.56 1.19 5.98
N ILE A 153 -8.64 1.11 6.76
CA ILE A 153 -8.55 0.96 8.22
C ILE A 153 -7.67 -0.25 8.55
N ARG A 154 -7.90 -1.39 7.89
CA ARG A 154 -7.08 -2.59 8.09
C ARG A 154 -5.60 -2.35 7.79
N ALA A 155 -5.27 -1.61 6.73
CA ALA A 155 -3.88 -1.30 6.40
C ALA A 155 -3.21 -0.42 7.47
N LEU A 156 -3.96 0.46 8.13
CA LEU A 156 -3.47 1.35 9.18
C LEU A 156 -3.37 0.68 10.58
N CYS A 157 -3.88 -0.55 10.73
CA CYS A 157 -3.89 -1.26 12.01
C CYS A 157 -2.61 -2.03 12.34
N GLN A 158 -1.48 -1.64 11.76
CA GLN A 158 -0.15 -2.14 12.12
C GLN A 158 0.86 -0.99 12.10
N PRO A 159 2.01 -1.11 12.77
CA PRO A 159 3.13 -0.21 12.55
C PRO A 159 3.65 -0.34 11.10
N PHE A 160 4.11 0.77 10.53
CA PHE A 160 4.75 0.76 9.21
C PHE A 160 5.72 1.93 9.05
N ASP A 161 6.79 1.70 8.28
CA ASP A 161 7.73 2.71 7.81
C ASP A 161 7.38 3.15 6.38
N PHE A 162 6.71 2.25 5.61
CA PHE A 162 6.24 2.47 4.25
C PHE A 162 4.79 2.01 4.10
N LEU A 163 3.95 2.88 3.57
CA LEU A 163 2.57 2.57 3.20
C LEU A 163 2.46 2.49 1.68
N LEU A 164 2.20 1.30 1.17
CA LEU A 164 1.95 1.06 -0.24
C LEU A 164 0.45 1.23 -0.53
N LEU A 165 0.12 2.01 -1.55
CA LEU A 165 -1.25 2.30 -1.96
C LEU A 165 -1.43 1.92 -3.44
N ASP A 166 -1.97 0.74 -3.71
CA ASP A 166 -2.18 0.27 -5.09
C ASP A 166 -3.54 0.71 -5.60
N GLU A 167 -3.56 1.79 -6.40
CA GLU A 167 -4.76 2.43 -6.96
C GLU A 167 -5.85 2.76 -5.90
N PRO A 168 -5.51 3.50 -4.84
CA PRO A 168 -6.31 3.59 -3.62
C PRO A 168 -7.67 4.26 -3.77
N ILE A 169 -7.93 4.96 -4.88
CA ILE A 169 -9.17 5.76 -5.09
C ILE A 169 -9.91 5.43 -6.38
N SER A 170 -9.60 4.31 -7.03
CA SER A 170 -10.15 3.97 -8.36
C SER A 170 -11.68 3.91 -8.41
N HIS A 171 -12.36 3.68 -7.28
CA HIS A 171 -13.82 3.51 -7.19
C HIS A 171 -14.47 4.44 -6.16
N LEU A 172 -13.81 5.55 -5.81
CA LEU A 172 -14.33 6.51 -4.85
C LEU A 172 -14.73 7.81 -5.54
N ASP A 173 -15.78 8.44 -5.01
CA ASP A 173 -16.07 9.84 -5.27
C ASP A 173 -15.03 10.76 -4.62
N GLU A 174 -15.05 12.02 -4.99
CA GLU A 174 -14.04 13.00 -4.56
C GLU A 174 -14.07 13.22 -3.04
N GLN A 175 -15.25 13.31 -2.44
CA GLN A 175 -15.41 13.54 -1.00
C GLN A 175 -14.81 12.38 -0.18
N ASN A 176 -15.12 11.13 -0.53
CA ASN A 176 -14.56 9.95 0.15
C ASN A 176 -13.06 9.82 -0.09
N SER A 177 -12.57 10.18 -1.28
CA SER A 177 -11.14 10.23 -1.59
C SER A 177 -10.39 11.23 -0.71
N ASP A 178 -10.96 12.41 -0.49
CA ASP A 178 -10.38 13.46 0.35
C ASP A 178 -10.31 13.04 1.83
N ILE A 179 -11.36 12.42 2.36
CA ILE A 179 -11.36 11.90 3.73
C ILE A 179 -10.27 10.82 3.89
N MET A 180 -10.19 9.87 2.95
CA MET A 180 -9.15 8.85 2.99
C MET A 180 -7.74 9.46 2.92
N ARG A 181 -7.53 10.45 2.06
CA ARG A 181 -6.27 11.20 1.98
C ARG A 181 -5.88 11.81 3.32
N ASP A 182 -6.80 12.50 3.96
CA ASP A 182 -6.53 13.23 5.21
C ASP A 182 -6.16 12.26 6.34
N ILE A 183 -6.83 11.11 6.42
CA ILE A 183 -6.46 10.04 7.35
C ILE A 183 -5.05 9.51 7.04
N ILE A 184 -4.76 9.19 5.78
CA ILE A 184 -3.44 8.67 5.36
C ILE A 184 -2.34 9.67 5.71
N LEU A 185 -2.52 10.95 5.38
CA LEU A 185 -1.52 11.98 5.66
C LEU A 185 -1.30 12.17 7.16
N ARG A 186 -2.35 12.15 7.96
CA ARG A 186 -2.26 12.24 9.42
C ARG A 186 -1.47 11.06 10.00
N GLU A 187 -1.82 9.84 9.63
CA GLU A 187 -1.19 8.63 10.17
C GLU A 187 0.27 8.47 9.72
N THR A 188 0.56 8.83 8.46
CA THR A 188 1.95 8.80 7.95
C THR A 188 2.81 9.90 8.56
N ALA A 189 2.27 11.10 8.80
CA ALA A 189 2.98 12.17 9.50
C ALA A 189 3.30 11.80 10.95
N GLN A 190 2.36 11.19 11.67
CA GLN A 190 2.58 10.75 13.05
C GLN A 190 3.63 9.65 13.18
N SER A 191 3.68 8.71 12.23
CA SER A 191 4.66 7.61 12.23
C SER A 191 5.99 7.98 11.56
N GLY A 192 6.06 9.12 10.85
CA GLY A 192 7.17 9.48 9.99
C GLY A 192 7.35 8.48 8.83
N ALA A 193 6.27 7.84 8.38
CA ALA A 193 6.32 6.85 7.32
C ALA A 193 6.31 7.48 5.93
N ALA A 194 6.80 6.72 4.94
CA ALA A 194 6.70 7.08 3.53
C ALA A 194 5.39 6.58 2.91
N ILE A 195 4.93 7.28 1.88
CA ILE A 195 3.83 6.85 1.00
C ILE A 195 4.41 6.48 -0.36
N ILE A 196 4.06 5.29 -0.87
CA ILE A 196 4.30 4.89 -2.26
C ILE A 196 2.94 4.56 -2.86
N ALA A 197 2.38 5.48 -3.64
CA ALA A 197 1.08 5.31 -4.28
C ALA A 197 1.23 5.02 -5.77
N THR A 198 0.40 4.14 -6.31
CA THR A 198 0.27 3.91 -7.75
C THR A 198 -1.04 4.50 -8.27
N SER A 199 -1.06 4.96 -9.51
CA SER A 199 -2.29 5.45 -10.15
C SER A 199 -2.36 5.17 -11.64
N ILE A 200 -3.61 5.11 -12.16
CA ILE A 200 -3.94 5.18 -13.58
C ILE A 200 -4.75 6.46 -13.80
N GLY A 201 -4.09 7.52 -14.25
CA GLY A 201 -4.73 8.79 -14.57
C GLY A 201 -5.20 9.60 -13.37
N LYS A 202 -6.10 9.06 -12.51
CA LYS A 202 -6.58 9.76 -11.31
C LYS A 202 -5.74 9.37 -10.09
N SER A 203 -5.06 10.33 -9.49
CA SER A 203 -4.31 10.15 -8.24
C SER A 203 -4.99 10.87 -7.07
N MET A 204 -4.69 10.42 -5.87
CA MET A 204 -5.07 11.11 -4.64
C MET A 204 -4.42 12.50 -4.61
N ASN A 205 -5.14 13.51 -4.15
CA ASN A 205 -4.65 14.89 -4.08
C ASN A 205 -3.67 15.06 -2.90
N ILE A 206 -2.49 14.45 -3.04
CA ILE A 206 -1.36 14.55 -2.11
C ILE A 206 -0.26 15.38 -2.78
N ASN A 207 0.42 16.23 -2.00
CA ASN A 207 1.61 16.89 -2.46
C ASN A 207 2.78 15.90 -2.45
N TYR A 208 2.94 15.15 -3.54
CA TYR A 208 4.00 14.14 -3.66
C TYR A 208 5.37 14.80 -3.84
N ASP A 209 6.36 14.35 -3.06
CA ASP A 209 7.77 14.80 -3.18
C ASP A 209 8.37 14.39 -4.53
N LYS A 210 7.97 13.24 -5.06
CA LYS A 210 8.42 12.75 -6.36
C LYS A 210 7.31 12.04 -7.11
N ARG A 211 7.21 12.32 -8.40
CA ARG A 211 6.35 11.61 -9.34
C ARG A 211 7.24 10.87 -10.31
N LEU A 212 6.94 9.61 -10.56
CA LEU A 212 7.70 8.72 -11.43
C LEU A 212 6.76 8.04 -12.42
N LYS A 213 7.18 8.00 -13.68
CA LYS A 213 6.47 7.27 -14.73
C LYS A 213 6.97 5.82 -14.78
N LEU A 214 6.02 4.88 -14.85
CA LEU A 214 6.31 3.45 -14.94
C LEU A 214 6.02 2.93 -16.35
#